data_6f173850fe53f6843caf5ee00a3488ca
#
_entry.id   6f173850fe53f6843caf5ee00a3488ca
#
_cell.length_a   1.000
_cell.length_b   1.000
_cell.length_c   1.000
_cell.angle_alpha   90.00
_cell.angle_beta   90.00
_cell.angle_gamma   90.00
#
_symmetry.space_group_name_H-M   'P 1'
#
loop_
_entity.id
_entity.type
_entity.pdbx_description
1 polymer ?
#
loop_
_entity_poly.entity_id
_entity_poly.type
_entity_poly.pdbx_seq_one_letter_code
_entity_poly.pdbx_strand_id
1 'polypeptide(L)'
;MAGLSNMQMSQESMIIARRKHTAVLRALNSSLQDPKTATTDATFMTVMLLGLYETITGSTPQSLKSWANHINGATAIMRMRGREQLQTVVGRQIFAYLRNQIVIDCIQRSAVIPPEVIEWSEYALQLETDIGSRRELGIFPMITRLCTLRGVIAKDTNNDPAVLTIARGIDADLIEWADKFPTWLRYTTELSNDTENVLSGYYHVYPNVWVVGGWNLYRCARILTHEVMERWLSRNLTYDMAQLRQSEAVLIKLNADICASVPCVFGQVDANGLQTGSSCSPRAATGTWILWPLYLAATMDTATPTTRAWVINQLDKMGRTMGIQQAISLAAVLRAQKEITAWGRFGSGVDEEVDKW
;
A
#
# COMPACT_ATOMS: atom_id res chain seq x y z
N MET A 1 20.41 -8.78 2.13
CA MET A 1 20.87 -10.04 2.76
C MET A 1 19.67 -10.91 3.14
N ALA A 2 18.71 -10.49 3.99
CA ALA A 2 17.56 -11.31 4.37
C ALA A 2 16.73 -11.83 3.17
N GLY A 3 16.35 -10.97 2.22
CA GLY A 3 15.64 -11.40 1.01
C GLY A 3 16.45 -12.40 0.16
N LEU A 4 17.75 -12.17 0.01
CA LEU A 4 18.64 -13.11 -0.68
C LEU A 4 18.71 -14.46 0.04
N SER A 5 18.75 -14.47 1.37
CA SER A 5 18.72 -15.69 2.17
C SER A 5 17.44 -16.49 1.98
N ASN A 6 16.30 -15.79 1.89
CA ASN A 6 15.00 -16.40 1.64
C ASN A 6 14.94 -17.02 0.22
N MET A 7 15.47 -16.32 -0.79
CA MET A 7 15.54 -16.80 -2.17
C MET A 7 16.43 -18.04 -2.31
N GLN A 8 17.58 -18.05 -1.63
CA GLN A 8 18.57 -19.12 -1.70
C GLN A 8 18.33 -20.24 -0.68
N MET A 9 17.35 -20.10 0.21
CA MET A 9 17.12 -20.99 1.36
C MET A 9 18.40 -21.22 2.20
N SER A 10 19.29 -20.20 2.25
CA SER A 10 20.57 -20.27 2.92
C SER A 10 20.45 -20.00 4.42
N GLN A 11 20.60 -21.03 5.24
CA GLN A 11 20.59 -20.89 6.70
C GLN A 11 21.74 -20.00 7.20
N GLU A 12 22.92 -20.12 6.63
CA GLU A 12 24.08 -19.31 7.02
C GLU A 12 23.84 -17.81 6.79
N SER A 13 23.37 -17.44 5.60
CA SER A 13 23.02 -16.06 5.28
C SER A 13 21.91 -15.53 6.19
N MET A 14 20.96 -16.37 6.59
CA MET A 14 19.89 -15.99 7.51
C MET A 14 20.42 -15.76 8.93
N ILE A 15 21.36 -16.59 9.41
CA ILE A 15 22.03 -16.39 10.71
C ILE A 15 22.77 -15.05 10.72
N ILE A 16 23.49 -14.72 9.64
CA ILE A 16 24.18 -13.44 9.51
C ILE A 16 23.16 -12.28 9.50
N ALA A 17 22.06 -12.40 8.77
CA ALA A 17 21.02 -11.39 8.72
C ALA A 17 20.41 -11.13 10.12
N ARG A 18 20.09 -12.19 10.87
CA ARG A 18 19.55 -12.10 12.25
C ARG A 18 20.55 -11.48 13.22
N ARG A 19 21.84 -11.85 13.15
CA ARG A 19 22.89 -11.23 13.97
C ARG A 19 22.99 -9.71 13.70
N LYS A 20 22.99 -9.30 12.43
CA LYS A 20 22.99 -7.89 12.06
C LYS A 20 21.72 -7.18 12.55
N HIS A 21 20.55 -7.78 12.40
CA HIS A 21 19.29 -7.24 12.91
C HIS A 21 19.35 -6.99 14.43
N THR A 22 19.83 -7.98 15.22
CA THR A 22 19.99 -7.83 16.67
C THR A 22 20.97 -6.70 17.02
N ALA A 23 22.08 -6.58 16.28
CA ALA A 23 23.04 -5.49 16.49
C ALA A 23 22.42 -4.11 16.18
N VAL A 24 21.63 -4.00 15.11
CA VAL A 24 20.89 -2.77 14.75
C VAL A 24 19.86 -2.41 15.82
N LEU A 25 19.11 -3.37 16.36
CA LEU A 25 18.15 -3.12 17.45
C LEU A 25 18.84 -2.56 18.70
N ARG A 26 20.01 -3.10 19.08
CA ARG A 26 20.80 -2.58 20.23
C ARG A 26 21.29 -1.15 19.96
N ALA A 27 21.84 -0.89 18.78
CA ALA A 27 22.30 0.44 18.40
C ALA A 27 21.14 1.45 18.36
N LEU A 28 19.98 1.05 17.80
CA LEU A 28 18.78 1.88 17.77
C LEU A 28 18.29 2.23 19.18
N ASN A 29 18.22 1.24 20.08
CA ASN A 29 17.82 1.50 21.46
C ASN A 29 18.76 2.49 22.15
N SER A 30 20.07 2.38 21.94
CA SER A 30 21.04 3.35 22.45
C SER A 30 20.81 4.75 21.85
N SER A 31 20.59 4.84 20.53
CA SER A 31 20.33 6.12 19.86
C SER A 31 19.03 6.79 20.33
N LEU A 32 17.99 6.00 20.65
CA LEU A 32 16.71 6.52 21.15
C LEU A 32 16.79 7.04 22.59
N GLN A 33 17.76 6.58 23.39
CA GLN A 33 18.00 7.06 24.75
C GLN A 33 18.73 8.40 24.82
N ASP A 34 19.45 8.79 23.76
CA ASP A 34 20.14 10.06 23.66
C ASP A 34 19.32 11.08 22.86
N PRO A 35 18.86 12.19 23.46
CA PRO A 35 18.07 13.21 22.78
C PRO A 35 18.74 13.79 21.52
N LYS A 36 20.07 13.77 21.46
CA LYS A 36 20.83 14.29 20.31
C LYS A 36 20.77 13.37 19.09
N THR A 37 20.64 12.07 19.32
CA THR A 37 20.62 11.05 18.25
C THR A 37 19.24 10.51 17.96
N ALA A 38 18.30 10.60 18.91
CA ALA A 38 16.94 10.05 18.80
C ALA A 38 16.17 10.58 17.56
N THR A 39 16.39 11.85 17.21
CA THR A 39 15.66 12.54 16.13
C THR A 39 16.46 12.69 14.84
N THR A 40 17.62 12.03 14.71
CA THR A 40 18.44 12.10 13.49
C THR A 40 17.80 11.35 12.33
N ASP A 41 18.14 11.73 11.09
CA ASP A 41 17.73 11.00 9.88
C ASP A 41 18.13 9.53 9.95
N ALA A 42 19.34 9.23 10.47
CA ALA A 42 19.83 7.87 10.60
C ALA A 42 18.96 7.00 11.53
N THR A 43 18.59 7.53 12.69
CA THR A 43 17.71 6.84 13.65
C THR A 43 16.34 6.61 13.03
N PHE A 44 15.75 7.62 12.41
CA PHE A 44 14.45 7.52 11.76
C PHE A 44 14.46 6.48 10.63
N MET A 45 15.43 6.56 9.71
CA MET A 45 15.59 5.59 8.63
C MET A 45 15.81 4.16 9.14
N THR A 46 16.52 4.01 10.27
CA THR A 46 16.75 2.69 10.87
C THR A 46 15.43 2.04 11.29
N VAL A 47 14.51 2.78 11.91
CA VAL A 47 13.17 2.26 12.28
C VAL A 47 12.39 1.84 11.03
N MET A 48 12.43 2.66 9.96
CA MET A 48 11.75 2.34 8.70
C MET A 48 12.31 1.07 8.04
N LEU A 49 13.64 0.91 8.06
CA LEU A 49 14.30 -0.27 7.51
C LEU A 49 14.05 -1.55 8.34
N LEU A 50 13.83 -1.42 9.65
CA LEU A 50 13.39 -2.54 10.47
C LEU A 50 11.97 -2.99 10.11
N GLY A 51 11.05 -2.05 9.84
CA GLY A 51 9.72 -2.38 9.31
C GLY A 51 9.78 -3.13 7.97
N LEU A 52 10.67 -2.69 7.05
CA LEU A 52 10.92 -3.40 5.81
C LEU A 52 11.53 -4.80 6.04
N TYR A 53 12.43 -4.94 7.02
CA TYR A 53 13.00 -6.23 7.39
C TYR A 53 11.90 -7.21 7.84
N GLU A 54 10.95 -6.77 8.66
CA GLU A 54 9.79 -7.58 9.08
C GLU A 54 8.94 -8.02 7.88
N THR A 55 8.68 -7.13 6.94
CA THR A 55 7.95 -7.46 5.70
C THR A 55 8.68 -8.54 4.88
N ILE A 56 10.01 -8.47 4.81
CA ILE A 56 10.83 -9.45 4.06
C ILE A 56 10.93 -10.78 4.79
N THR A 57 11.04 -10.80 6.11
CA THR A 57 11.30 -12.02 6.88
C THR A 57 10.09 -12.59 7.59
N GLY A 58 9.05 -11.81 7.75
CA GLY A 58 7.85 -12.18 8.48
C GLY A 58 6.98 -13.18 7.72
N SER A 59 6.83 -14.38 8.29
CA SER A 59 6.07 -15.49 7.72
C SER A 59 4.76 -15.78 8.46
N THR A 60 4.34 -14.90 9.38
CA THR A 60 3.18 -15.12 10.24
C THR A 60 2.28 -13.88 10.28
N PRO A 61 1.00 -14.00 10.64
CA PRO A 61 0.12 -12.84 10.89
C PRO A 61 0.68 -11.86 11.93
N GLN A 62 1.49 -12.34 12.88
CA GLN A 62 2.15 -11.51 13.87
C GLN A 62 3.13 -10.51 13.24
N SER A 63 3.72 -10.82 12.10
CA SER A 63 4.62 -9.89 11.40
C SER A 63 3.91 -8.65 10.86
N LEU A 64 2.61 -8.73 10.58
CA LEU A 64 1.80 -7.56 10.24
C LEU A 64 1.65 -6.61 11.45
N LYS A 65 1.44 -7.16 12.66
CA LYS A 65 1.42 -6.37 13.89
C LYS A 65 2.79 -5.74 14.16
N SER A 66 3.88 -6.48 13.96
CA SER A 66 5.24 -5.95 14.09
C SER A 66 5.49 -4.79 13.12
N TRP A 67 5.05 -4.90 11.87
CA TRP A 67 5.12 -3.81 10.91
C TRP A 67 4.35 -2.56 11.39
N ALA A 68 3.12 -2.71 11.88
CA ALA A 68 2.34 -1.61 12.43
C ALA A 68 3.04 -0.95 13.62
N ASN A 69 3.68 -1.74 14.50
CA ASN A 69 4.46 -1.20 15.62
C ASN A 69 5.65 -0.36 15.15
N HIS A 70 6.33 -0.75 14.07
CA HIS A 70 7.40 0.07 13.48
C HIS A 70 6.85 1.39 12.90
N ILE A 71 5.68 1.36 12.25
CA ILE A 71 5.02 2.58 11.78
C ILE A 71 4.66 3.51 12.96
N ASN A 72 4.12 2.96 14.04
CA ASN A 72 3.82 3.74 15.25
C ASN A 72 5.08 4.35 15.87
N GLY A 73 6.17 3.57 15.98
CA GLY A 73 7.46 4.05 16.47
C GLY A 73 8.06 5.15 15.58
N ALA A 74 8.03 4.97 14.27
CA ALA A 74 8.47 5.98 13.30
C ALA A 74 7.60 7.25 13.38
N THR A 75 6.29 7.10 13.58
CA THR A 75 5.38 8.24 13.78
C THR A 75 5.72 9.02 15.04
N ALA A 76 6.09 8.34 16.13
CA ALA A 76 6.54 9.01 17.35
C ALA A 76 7.83 9.83 17.10
N ILE A 77 8.82 9.26 16.40
CA ILE A 77 10.04 9.99 16.04
C ILE A 77 9.72 11.18 15.12
N MET A 78 8.83 11.00 14.15
CA MET A 78 8.38 12.07 13.26
C MET A 78 7.80 13.24 14.07
N ARG A 79 6.96 12.96 15.08
CA ARG A 79 6.41 13.98 16.00
C ARG A 79 7.50 14.69 16.80
N MET A 80 8.48 13.96 17.32
CA MET A 80 9.61 14.54 18.06
C MET A 80 10.48 15.45 17.16
N ARG A 81 10.61 15.13 15.86
CA ARG A 81 11.36 15.96 14.90
C ARG A 81 10.64 17.25 14.54
N GLY A 82 9.32 17.28 14.69
CA GLY A 82 8.50 18.44 14.37
C GLY A 82 8.43 18.75 12.87
N ARG A 83 7.77 19.84 12.53
CA ARG A 83 7.61 20.32 11.15
C ARG A 83 8.92 20.76 10.49
N GLU A 84 9.93 21.13 11.30
CA GLU A 84 11.23 21.61 10.87
C GLU A 84 11.99 20.58 10.00
N GLN A 85 11.72 19.28 10.18
CA GLN A 85 12.28 18.22 9.33
C GLN A 85 11.99 18.43 7.84
N LEU A 86 10.89 19.09 7.50
CA LEU A 86 10.46 19.33 6.11
C LEU A 86 11.27 20.42 5.39
N GLN A 87 12.09 21.18 6.10
CA GLN A 87 12.94 22.21 5.48
C GLN A 87 14.04 21.60 4.60
N THR A 88 14.46 20.36 4.87
CA THR A 88 15.48 19.66 4.07
C THR A 88 14.84 18.74 3.04
N VAL A 89 15.51 18.54 1.89
CA VAL A 89 15.08 17.58 0.86
C VAL A 89 14.99 16.18 1.44
N VAL A 90 16.03 15.75 2.20
CA VAL A 90 16.07 14.43 2.83
C VAL A 90 14.92 14.27 3.82
N GLY A 91 14.67 15.26 4.67
CA GLY A 91 13.57 15.21 5.63
C GLY A 91 12.19 15.08 4.95
N ARG A 92 11.95 15.80 3.84
CA ARG A 92 10.73 15.65 3.05
C ARG A 92 10.59 14.24 2.44
N GLN A 93 11.67 13.67 1.91
CA GLN A 93 11.66 12.31 1.34
C GLN A 93 11.35 11.25 2.40
N ILE A 94 12.00 11.34 3.58
CA ILE A 94 11.74 10.44 4.70
C ILE A 94 10.29 10.58 5.19
N PHE A 95 9.81 11.81 5.34
CA PHE A 95 8.41 12.08 5.71
C PHE A 95 7.44 11.52 4.68
N ALA A 96 7.66 11.72 3.39
CA ALA A 96 6.81 11.20 2.32
C ALA A 96 6.71 9.66 2.36
N TYR A 97 7.83 8.98 2.60
CA TYR A 97 7.84 7.52 2.74
C TYR A 97 7.01 7.07 3.95
N LEU A 98 7.23 7.64 5.15
CA LEU A 98 6.45 7.30 6.35
C LEU A 98 4.97 7.64 6.19
N ARG A 99 4.66 8.83 5.66
CA ARG A 99 3.28 9.24 5.39
C ARG A 99 2.53 8.19 4.55
N ASN A 100 3.16 7.68 3.49
CA ASN A 100 2.55 6.65 2.65
C ASN A 100 2.29 5.35 3.44
N GLN A 101 3.17 4.97 4.36
CA GLN A 101 2.94 3.81 5.25
C GLN A 101 1.78 4.06 6.22
N ILE A 102 1.71 5.25 6.83
CA ILE A 102 0.61 5.65 7.73
C ILE A 102 -0.72 5.64 6.97
N VAL A 103 -0.74 6.19 5.76
CA VAL A 103 -1.94 6.19 4.90
C VAL A 103 -2.43 4.78 4.62
N ILE A 104 -1.53 3.88 4.21
CA ILE A 104 -1.87 2.48 3.94
C ILE A 104 -2.44 1.82 5.20
N ASP A 105 -1.81 2.01 6.35
CA ASP A 105 -2.27 1.47 7.63
C ASP A 105 -3.65 2.04 8.02
N CYS A 106 -3.85 3.36 7.91
CA CYS A 106 -5.14 4.00 8.21
C CYS A 106 -6.27 3.52 7.28
N ILE A 107 -5.99 3.41 5.97
CA ILE A 107 -6.96 2.89 5.00
C ILE A 107 -7.36 1.45 5.36
N GLN A 108 -6.40 0.60 5.66
CA GLN A 108 -6.63 -0.82 5.96
C GLN A 108 -7.47 -1.00 7.22
N ARG A 109 -7.20 -0.22 8.26
CA ARG A 109 -7.90 -0.29 9.54
C ARG A 109 -9.15 0.60 9.64
N SER A 110 -9.51 1.30 8.58
CA SER A 110 -10.59 2.32 8.61
C SER A 110 -10.37 3.37 9.72
N ALA A 111 -9.11 3.72 9.94
CA ALA A 111 -8.69 4.70 10.95
C ALA A 111 -8.52 6.09 10.34
N VAL A 112 -8.69 7.12 11.16
CA VAL A 112 -8.47 8.52 10.75
C VAL A 112 -6.97 8.79 10.70
N ILE A 113 -6.52 9.51 9.66
CA ILE A 113 -5.13 9.93 9.53
C ILE A 113 -4.80 10.94 10.65
N PRO A 114 -3.65 10.81 11.34
CA PRO A 114 -3.24 11.75 12.38
C PRO A 114 -3.22 13.20 11.86
N PRO A 115 -3.78 14.17 12.64
CA PRO A 115 -3.90 15.57 12.19
C PRO A 115 -2.58 16.20 11.76
N GLU A 116 -1.49 15.90 12.48
CA GLU A 116 -0.15 16.40 12.15
C GLU A 116 0.36 15.87 10.80
N VAL A 117 -0.01 14.68 10.40
CA VAL A 117 0.34 14.11 9.08
C VAL A 117 -0.39 14.87 7.98
N ILE A 118 -1.63 15.28 8.22
CA ILE A 118 -2.41 16.10 7.28
C ILE A 118 -1.78 17.48 7.14
N GLU A 119 -1.60 18.20 8.25
CA GLU A 119 -1.01 19.54 8.28
C GLU A 119 0.39 19.57 7.62
N TRP A 120 1.23 18.60 7.95
CA TRP A 120 2.59 18.55 7.42
C TRP A 120 2.64 18.13 5.94
N SER A 121 1.66 17.37 5.47
CA SER A 121 1.54 17.07 4.03
C SER A 121 1.17 18.31 3.22
N GLU A 122 0.28 19.15 3.74
CA GLU A 122 -0.08 20.43 3.13
C GLU A 122 1.12 21.37 3.12
N TYR A 123 1.87 21.43 4.22
CA TYR A 123 3.08 22.23 4.31
C TYR A 123 4.19 21.72 3.37
N ALA A 124 4.40 20.41 3.28
CA ALA A 124 5.35 19.81 2.34
C ALA A 124 4.99 20.15 0.88
N LEU A 125 3.68 20.16 0.54
CA LEU A 125 3.21 20.55 -0.78
C LEU A 125 3.57 22.00 -1.15
N GLN A 126 3.58 22.91 -0.18
CA GLN A 126 3.99 24.32 -0.39
C GLN A 126 5.49 24.44 -0.66
N LEU A 127 6.31 23.58 -0.03
CA LEU A 127 7.76 23.58 -0.18
C LEU A 127 8.25 22.80 -1.40
N GLU A 128 7.41 21.94 -1.97
CA GLU A 128 7.80 21.08 -3.07
C GLU A 128 7.76 21.83 -4.41
N THR A 129 8.86 21.78 -5.14
CA THR A 129 9.02 22.42 -6.45
C THR A 129 8.97 21.43 -7.61
N ASP A 130 9.26 20.16 -7.35
CA ASP A 130 9.18 19.11 -8.36
C ASP A 130 7.74 18.78 -8.73
N ILE A 131 7.43 18.80 -10.02
CA ILE A 131 6.07 18.59 -10.53
C ILE A 131 5.58 17.17 -10.22
N GLY A 132 6.46 16.16 -10.32
CA GLY A 132 6.12 14.77 -10.03
C GLY A 132 5.74 14.58 -8.57
N SER A 133 6.57 15.06 -7.67
CA SER A 133 6.35 15.03 -6.21
C SER A 133 5.10 15.81 -5.80
N ARG A 134 4.87 16.99 -6.40
CA ARG A 134 3.63 17.77 -6.17
C ARG A 134 2.38 17.01 -6.59
N ARG A 135 2.43 16.27 -7.70
CA ARG A 135 1.30 15.46 -8.16
C ARG A 135 1.04 14.26 -7.26
N GLU A 136 2.08 13.58 -6.81
CA GLU A 136 1.94 12.50 -5.84
C GLU A 136 1.34 13.00 -4.52
N LEU A 137 1.80 14.15 -4.01
CA LEU A 137 1.22 14.79 -2.83
C LEU A 137 -0.25 15.16 -3.03
N GLY A 138 -0.64 15.54 -4.24
CA GLY A 138 -1.99 16.00 -4.56
C GLY A 138 -3.11 14.96 -4.40
N ILE A 139 -2.81 13.65 -4.30
CA ILE A 139 -3.81 12.61 -4.01
C ILE A 139 -4.19 12.57 -2.52
N PHE A 140 -3.34 13.10 -1.64
CA PHE A 140 -3.46 12.96 -0.19
C PHE A 140 -4.77 13.52 0.39
N PRO A 141 -5.30 14.70 -0.02
CA PRO A 141 -6.58 15.21 0.47
C PRO A 141 -7.76 14.26 0.23
N MET A 142 -7.82 13.61 -0.94
CA MET A 142 -8.88 12.64 -1.26
C MET A 142 -8.78 11.40 -0.37
N ILE A 143 -7.55 10.92 -0.14
CA ILE A 143 -7.32 9.77 0.74
C ILE A 143 -7.68 10.10 2.20
N THR A 144 -7.38 11.31 2.66
CA THR A 144 -7.79 11.78 4.00
C THR A 144 -9.31 11.76 4.16
N ARG A 145 -10.03 12.28 3.15
CA ARG A 145 -11.51 12.25 3.15
C ARG A 145 -12.05 10.82 3.13
N LEU A 146 -11.43 9.92 2.36
CA LEU A 146 -11.79 8.51 2.30
C LEU A 146 -11.57 7.82 3.66
N CYS A 147 -10.42 8.03 4.31
CA CYS A 147 -10.14 7.46 5.64
C CYS A 147 -11.16 7.95 6.67
N THR A 148 -11.48 9.25 6.66
CA THR A 148 -12.50 9.83 7.55
C THR A 148 -13.87 9.21 7.31
N LEU A 149 -14.29 9.11 6.04
CA LEU A 149 -15.57 8.51 5.67
C LEU A 149 -15.66 7.05 6.11
N ARG A 150 -14.63 6.25 5.86
CA ARG A 150 -14.55 4.85 6.29
C ARG A 150 -14.58 4.71 7.81
N GLY A 151 -13.88 5.56 8.52
CA GLY A 151 -13.87 5.59 9.99
C GLY A 151 -15.23 5.95 10.61
N VAL A 152 -16.00 6.83 9.97
CA VAL A 152 -17.38 7.13 10.39
C VAL A 152 -18.30 5.94 10.16
N ILE A 153 -18.26 5.34 8.96
CA ILE A 153 -19.12 4.20 8.61
C ILE A 153 -18.81 2.96 9.46
N ALA A 154 -17.55 2.77 9.87
CA ALA A 154 -17.19 1.65 10.75
C ALA A 154 -17.83 1.76 12.15
N LYS A 155 -18.10 2.98 12.60
CA LYS A 155 -18.67 3.27 13.95
C LYS A 155 -20.20 3.42 13.93
N ASP A 156 -20.75 3.82 12.80
CA ASP A 156 -22.18 4.11 12.66
C ASP A 156 -22.77 3.35 11.46
N THR A 157 -23.81 2.59 11.74
CA THR A 157 -24.57 1.85 10.72
C THR A 157 -25.67 2.69 10.05
N ASN A 158 -25.73 3.99 10.33
CA ASN A 158 -26.74 4.90 9.81
C ASN A 158 -26.64 5.03 8.28
N ASN A 159 -27.78 4.91 7.63
CA ASN A 159 -27.97 5.12 6.19
C ASN A 159 -28.01 6.61 5.82
N ASP A 160 -27.03 7.41 6.30
CA ASP A 160 -26.97 8.84 5.97
C ASP A 160 -26.74 9.03 4.46
N PRO A 161 -27.67 9.72 3.74
CA PRO A 161 -27.49 10.03 2.33
C PRO A 161 -26.22 10.83 2.01
N ALA A 162 -25.67 11.57 2.98
CA ALA A 162 -24.42 12.30 2.84
C ALA A 162 -23.23 11.37 2.50
N VAL A 163 -23.25 10.12 2.98
CA VAL A 163 -22.20 9.12 2.70
C VAL A 163 -22.01 8.93 1.20
N LEU A 164 -23.12 8.72 0.45
CA LEU A 164 -23.06 8.50 -0.99
C LEU A 164 -22.58 9.76 -1.72
N THR A 165 -23.03 10.92 -1.30
CA THR A 165 -22.62 12.21 -1.89
C THR A 165 -21.13 12.45 -1.67
N ILE A 166 -20.63 12.20 -0.45
CA ILE A 166 -19.20 12.36 -0.13
C ILE A 166 -18.36 11.35 -0.93
N ALA A 167 -18.78 10.08 -1.00
CA ALA A 167 -18.07 9.05 -1.75
C ALA A 167 -17.98 9.39 -3.25
N ARG A 168 -19.08 9.85 -3.87
CA ARG A 168 -19.08 10.32 -5.27
C ARG A 168 -18.14 11.50 -5.48
N GLY A 169 -18.12 12.44 -4.54
CA GLY A 169 -17.20 13.59 -4.58
C GLY A 169 -15.75 13.14 -4.51
N ILE A 170 -15.42 12.15 -3.66
CA ILE A 170 -14.07 11.58 -3.58
C ILE A 170 -13.69 10.90 -4.90
N ASP A 171 -14.58 10.09 -5.49
CA ASP A 171 -14.28 9.40 -6.77
C ASP A 171 -14.08 10.40 -7.92
N ALA A 172 -14.91 11.44 -7.99
CA ALA A 172 -14.77 12.50 -9.00
C ALA A 172 -13.42 13.24 -8.87
N ASP A 173 -13.02 13.61 -7.65
CA ASP A 173 -11.75 14.28 -7.40
C ASP A 173 -10.54 13.36 -7.71
N LEU A 174 -10.66 12.06 -7.45
CA LEU A 174 -9.63 11.07 -7.82
C LEU A 174 -9.50 10.94 -9.34
N ILE A 175 -10.60 10.92 -10.08
CA ILE A 175 -10.61 10.92 -11.56
C ILE A 175 -9.94 12.19 -12.08
N GLU A 176 -10.34 13.35 -11.58
CA GLU A 176 -9.75 14.64 -11.97
C GLU A 176 -8.23 14.69 -11.69
N TRP A 177 -7.81 14.13 -10.55
CA TRP A 177 -6.38 14.02 -10.22
C TRP A 177 -5.63 13.18 -11.27
N ALA A 178 -6.19 12.04 -11.66
CA ALA A 178 -5.59 11.16 -12.66
C ALA A 178 -5.54 11.81 -14.06
N ASP A 179 -6.59 12.52 -14.45
CA ASP A 179 -6.67 13.21 -15.74
C ASP A 179 -5.66 14.36 -15.87
N LYS A 180 -5.32 14.99 -14.74
CA LYS A 180 -4.31 16.04 -14.67
C LYS A 180 -2.87 15.51 -14.56
N PHE A 181 -2.67 14.18 -14.57
CA PHE A 181 -1.32 13.62 -14.48
C PHE A 181 -0.51 13.96 -15.75
N PRO A 182 0.75 14.45 -15.60
CA PRO A 182 1.60 14.75 -16.74
C PRO A 182 1.80 13.52 -17.64
N THR A 183 1.86 13.72 -18.95
CA THR A 183 2.00 12.61 -19.93
C THR A 183 3.22 11.76 -19.67
N TRP A 184 4.33 12.34 -19.24
CA TRP A 184 5.59 11.65 -18.94
C TRP A 184 5.55 10.84 -17.62
N LEU A 185 4.50 10.98 -16.80
CA LEU A 185 4.22 10.16 -15.61
C LEU A 185 3.03 9.22 -15.82
N ARG A 186 2.43 9.19 -17.00
CA ARG A 186 1.38 8.23 -17.34
C ARG A 186 1.99 6.88 -17.70
N TYR A 187 1.21 5.83 -17.55
CA TYR A 187 1.56 4.52 -18.11
C TYR A 187 0.99 4.36 -19.51
N THR A 188 1.62 3.50 -20.30
CA THR A 188 1.05 2.97 -21.54
C THR A 188 0.54 1.55 -21.32
N THR A 189 -0.27 1.05 -22.24
CA THR A 189 -0.84 -0.29 -22.16
C THR A 189 -0.37 -1.09 -23.37
N GLU A 190 0.22 -2.25 -23.12
CA GLU A 190 0.74 -3.16 -24.13
C GLU A 190 0.00 -4.49 -24.04
N LEU A 191 -0.19 -5.15 -25.18
CA LEU A 191 -0.83 -6.46 -25.26
C LEU A 191 0.19 -7.59 -25.06
N SER A 192 -0.25 -8.69 -24.46
CA SER A 192 0.58 -9.87 -24.24
C SER A 192 -0.24 -11.14 -24.30
N ASN A 193 0.35 -12.19 -24.86
CA ASN A 193 -0.18 -13.56 -24.85
C ASN A 193 0.39 -14.41 -23.68
N ASP A 194 1.23 -13.82 -22.82
CA ASP A 194 1.81 -14.48 -21.66
C ASP A 194 0.77 -14.58 -20.52
N THR A 195 0.03 -15.66 -20.50
CA THR A 195 -1.03 -15.90 -19.50
C THR A 195 -0.51 -16.22 -18.09
N GLU A 196 0.77 -16.55 -17.95
CA GLU A 196 1.39 -16.78 -16.62
C GLU A 196 1.63 -15.46 -15.91
N ASN A 197 2.17 -14.46 -16.60
CA ASN A 197 2.58 -13.19 -16.01
C ASN A 197 1.56 -12.06 -16.24
N VAL A 198 0.60 -12.23 -17.13
CA VAL A 198 -0.38 -11.24 -17.55
C VAL A 198 -1.80 -11.82 -17.46
N LEU A 199 -2.63 -11.31 -16.53
CA LEU A 199 -3.96 -11.87 -16.27
C LEU A 199 -4.96 -11.60 -17.40
N SER A 200 -5.02 -10.36 -17.89
CA SER A 200 -6.11 -9.89 -18.78
C SER A 200 -5.68 -9.69 -20.23
N GLY A 201 -4.56 -10.27 -20.65
CA GLY A 201 -4.02 -10.11 -22.00
C GLY A 201 -3.36 -8.76 -22.27
N TYR A 202 -3.23 -7.91 -21.26
CA TYR A 202 -2.52 -6.64 -21.34
C TYR A 202 -1.76 -6.32 -20.06
N TYR A 203 -0.71 -5.51 -20.15
CA TYR A 203 0.04 -4.99 -19.03
C TYR A 203 0.36 -3.51 -19.19
N HIS A 204 0.71 -2.86 -18.09
CA HIS A 204 1.06 -1.46 -18.06
C HIS A 204 2.56 -1.25 -17.99
N VAL A 205 3.06 -0.32 -18.81
CA VAL A 205 4.45 0.14 -18.81
C VAL A 205 4.52 1.50 -18.15
N TYR A 206 5.35 1.62 -17.12
CA TYR A 206 5.50 2.84 -16.33
C TYR A 206 6.91 3.42 -16.49
N PRO A 207 7.06 4.76 -16.42
CA PRO A 207 8.37 5.40 -16.49
C PRO A 207 9.35 4.91 -15.42
N ASN A 208 8.83 4.59 -14.24
CA ASN A 208 9.60 4.00 -13.14
C ASN A 208 8.66 3.39 -12.09
N VAL A 209 9.23 2.64 -11.15
CA VAL A 209 8.47 1.91 -10.12
C VAL A 209 7.77 2.81 -9.09
N TRP A 210 8.23 4.04 -8.87
CA TRP A 210 7.56 5.01 -7.99
C TRP A 210 6.20 5.40 -8.55
N VAL A 211 6.14 5.62 -9.86
CA VAL A 211 4.90 5.91 -10.58
C VAL A 211 3.91 4.76 -10.46
N VAL A 212 4.37 3.50 -10.47
CA VAL A 212 3.50 2.32 -10.21
C VAL A 212 2.83 2.43 -8.84
N GLY A 213 3.60 2.81 -7.81
CA GLY A 213 3.09 2.97 -6.44
C GLY A 213 1.96 4.01 -6.36
N GLY A 214 2.16 5.17 -6.97
CA GLY A 214 1.16 6.24 -7.02
C GLY A 214 -0.12 5.83 -7.74
N TRP A 215 0.00 5.20 -8.92
CA TRP A 215 -1.16 4.70 -9.67
C TRP A 215 -1.90 3.57 -8.94
N ASN A 216 -1.20 2.69 -8.24
CA ASN A 216 -1.85 1.64 -7.46
C ASN A 216 -2.53 2.20 -6.20
N LEU A 217 -1.96 3.23 -5.56
CA LEU A 217 -2.63 3.93 -4.47
C LEU A 217 -3.95 4.58 -4.94
N TYR A 218 -3.94 5.23 -6.11
CA TYR A 218 -5.13 5.77 -6.76
C TYR A 218 -6.18 4.68 -7.01
N ARG A 219 -5.79 3.53 -7.58
CA ARG A 219 -6.71 2.41 -7.84
C ARG A 219 -7.31 1.87 -6.56
N CYS A 220 -6.50 1.66 -5.54
CA CYS A 220 -6.96 1.21 -4.23
C CYS A 220 -7.92 2.22 -3.58
N ALA A 221 -7.63 3.51 -3.64
CA ALA A 221 -8.51 4.54 -3.11
C ALA A 221 -9.88 4.51 -3.82
N ARG A 222 -9.91 4.39 -5.15
CA ARG A 222 -11.16 4.28 -5.91
C ARG A 222 -11.92 2.98 -5.60
N ILE A 223 -11.23 1.84 -5.52
CA ILE A 223 -11.85 0.56 -5.14
C ILE A 223 -12.57 0.71 -3.80
N LEU A 224 -11.90 1.25 -2.79
CA LEU A 224 -12.48 1.40 -1.46
C LEU A 224 -13.59 2.47 -1.41
N THR A 225 -13.54 3.47 -2.27
CA THR A 225 -14.62 4.45 -2.43
C THR A 225 -15.87 3.79 -3.04
N HIS A 226 -15.68 2.98 -4.08
CA HIS A 226 -16.77 2.21 -4.69
C HIS A 226 -17.33 1.14 -3.76
N GLU A 227 -16.51 0.49 -2.94
CA GLU A 227 -16.97 -0.42 -1.87
C GLU A 227 -17.92 0.28 -0.89
N VAL A 228 -17.60 1.52 -0.49
CA VAL A 228 -18.48 2.34 0.34
C VAL A 228 -19.80 2.64 -0.37
N MET A 229 -19.75 3.03 -1.65
CA MET A 229 -20.96 3.30 -2.45
C MET A 229 -21.84 2.07 -2.60
N GLU A 230 -21.27 0.92 -2.96
CA GLU A 230 -22.02 -0.35 -3.11
C GLU A 230 -22.66 -0.79 -1.79
N ARG A 231 -21.92 -0.70 -0.70
CA ARG A 231 -22.45 -1.04 0.64
C ARG A 231 -23.61 -0.14 1.02
N TRP A 232 -23.53 1.16 0.72
CA TRP A 232 -24.62 2.09 0.99
C TRP A 232 -25.82 1.82 0.07
N LEU A 233 -25.60 1.65 -1.22
CA LEU A 233 -26.65 1.35 -2.20
C LEU A 233 -27.40 0.05 -1.86
N SER A 234 -26.70 -1.02 -1.51
CA SER A 234 -27.30 -2.32 -1.19
C SER A 234 -28.18 -2.34 0.07
N ARG A 235 -28.00 -1.36 0.98
CA ARG A 235 -28.80 -1.22 2.20
C ARG A 235 -30.05 -0.37 2.05
N ASN A 236 -30.16 0.37 0.95
CA ASN A 236 -31.27 1.30 0.72
C ASN A 236 -32.27 0.75 -0.28
N LEU A 237 -33.57 0.73 0.10
CA LEU A 237 -34.68 0.18 -0.70
C LEU A 237 -34.97 0.95 -2.00
N THR A 238 -34.44 2.18 -2.15
CA THR A 238 -34.55 3.03 -3.35
C THR A 238 -33.38 2.88 -4.31
N TYR A 239 -32.86 1.78 -4.38
CA TYR A 239 -31.69 1.26 -5.03
C TYR A 239 -31.69 1.43 -6.56
N ASP A 240 -30.69 2.09 -7.06
CA ASP A 240 -30.47 2.27 -8.49
C ASP A 240 -29.54 1.18 -9.04
N MET A 241 -30.15 0.16 -9.65
CA MET A 241 -29.43 -0.96 -10.28
C MET A 241 -28.44 -0.53 -11.36
N ALA A 242 -28.67 0.61 -12.01
CA ALA A 242 -27.75 1.11 -13.02
C ALA A 242 -26.45 1.62 -12.37
N GLN A 243 -26.58 2.33 -11.24
CA GLN A 243 -25.42 2.81 -10.49
C GLN A 243 -24.60 1.65 -9.91
N LEU A 244 -25.24 0.60 -9.41
CA LEU A 244 -24.52 -0.57 -8.92
C LEU A 244 -23.72 -1.24 -10.03
N ARG A 245 -24.35 -1.53 -11.17
CA ARG A 245 -23.63 -2.11 -12.33
C ARG A 245 -22.48 -1.23 -12.83
N GLN A 246 -22.66 0.09 -12.77
CA GLN A 246 -21.57 1.02 -13.12
C GLN A 246 -20.42 0.90 -12.12
N SER A 247 -20.69 0.84 -10.81
CA SER A 247 -19.70 0.64 -9.77
C SER A 247 -18.95 -0.67 -9.94
N GLU A 248 -19.66 -1.78 -10.15
CA GLU A 248 -19.08 -3.10 -10.42
C GLU A 248 -18.14 -3.08 -11.63
N ALA A 249 -18.54 -2.44 -12.73
CA ALA A 249 -17.70 -2.32 -13.92
C ALA A 249 -16.40 -1.55 -13.62
N VAL A 250 -16.48 -0.47 -12.82
CA VAL A 250 -15.30 0.28 -12.36
C VAL A 250 -14.40 -0.61 -11.49
N LEU A 251 -14.95 -1.36 -10.54
CA LEU A 251 -14.20 -2.26 -9.68
C LEU A 251 -13.47 -3.35 -10.48
N ILE A 252 -14.15 -3.98 -11.44
CA ILE A 252 -13.54 -4.99 -12.33
C ILE A 252 -12.36 -4.39 -13.07
N LYS A 253 -12.52 -3.18 -13.63
CA LYS A 253 -11.45 -2.49 -14.37
C LYS A 253 -10.27 -2.14 -13.48
N LEU A 254 -10.51 -1.58 -12.28
CA LEU A 254 -9.46 -1.20 -11.35
C LEU A 254 -8.67 -2.42 -10.84
N ASN A 255 -9.36 -3.54 -10.58
CA ASN A 255 -8.72 -4.80 -10.20
C ASN A 255 -7.82 -5.33 -11.33
N ALA A 256 -8.31 -5.32 -12.57
CA ALA A 256 -7.53 -5.72 -13.73
C ALA A 256 -6.30 -4.81 -13.92
N ASP A 257 -6.43 -3.50 -13.70
CA ASP A 257 -5.34 -2.54 -13.82
C ASP A 257 -4.27 -2.69 -12.72
N ILE A 258 -4.64 -3.09 -11.50
CA ILE A 258 -3.67 -3.47 -10.47
C ILE A 258 -2.88 -4.70 -10.94
N CYS A 259 -3.54 -5.73 -11.44
CA CYS A 259 -2.89 -6.92 -11.97
C CYS A 259 -1.99 -6.60 -13.16
N ALA A 260 -2.41 -5.70 -14.04
CA ALA A 260 -1.64 -5.24 -15.20
C ALA A 260 -0.34 -4.48 -14.82
N SER A 261 -0.23 -3.98 -13.59
CA SER A 261 0.99 -3.33 -13.10
C SER A 261 2.10 -4.30 -12.65
N VAL A 262 1.78 -5.58 -12.44
CA VAL A 262 2.68 -6.59 -11.89
C VAL A 262 3.95 -6.80 -12.73
N PRO A 263 3.89 -6.94 -14.08
CA PRO A 263 5.09 -7.18 -14.89
C PRO A 263 6.17 -6.10 -14.71
N CYS A 264 5.77 -4.84 -14.56
CA CYS A 264 6.70 -3.74 -14.30
C CYS A 264 7.37 -3.87 -12.91
N VAL A 265 6.61 -4.23 -11.87
CA VAL A 265 7.14 -4.42 -10.51
C VAL A 265 8.11 -5.59 -10.44
N PHE A 266 7.86 -6.64 -11.21
CA PHE A 266 8.74 -7.80 -11.32
C PHE A 266 9.98 -7.54 -12.18
N GLY A 267 10.08 -6.35 -12.81
CA GLY A 267 11.17 -6.05 -13.74
C GLY A 267 11.15 -6.90 -15.01
N GLN A 268 9.99 -7.43 -15.38
CA GLN A 268 9.81 -8.23 -16.59
C GLN A 268 9.75 -7.35 -17.84
N VAL A 269 9.45 -6.07 -17.65
CA VAL A 269 9.43 -5.05 -18.69
C VAL A 269 10.19 -3.81 -18.23
N ASP A 270 10.92 -3.19 -19.13
CA ASP A 270 11.60 -1.91 -18.87
C ASP A 270 10.66 -0.71 -19.11
N ALA A 271 11.19 0.50 -18.94
CA ALA A 271 10.43 1.74 -19.15
C ALA A 271 10.00 1.97 -20.62
N ASN A 272 10.51 1.21 -21.57
CA ASN A 272 10.16 1.25 -22.98
C ASN A 272 9.19 0.12 -23.36
N GLY A 273 8.74 -0.70 -22.40
CA GLY A 273 7.87 -1.85 -22.63
C GLY A 273 8.58 -3.07 -23.23
N LEU A 274 9.91 -3.04 -23.33
CA LEU A 274 10.67 -4.19 -23.81
C LEU A 274 10.77 -5.23 -22.69
N GLN A 275 10.53 -6.51 -23.05
CA GLN A 275 10.72 -7.61 -22.13
C GLN A 275 12.20 -7.69 -21.74
N THR A 276 12.48 -7.48 -20.46
CA THR A 276 13.81 -7.68 -19.91
C THR A 276 14.00 -9.19 -19.75
N GLY A 277 14.91 -9.77 -20.49
CA GLY A 277 15.31 -11.16 -20.25
C GLY A 277 15.71 -11.39 -18.78
N SER A 278 16.10 -12.62 -18.41
CA SER A 278 16.43 -13.05 -17.02
C SER A 278 17.47 -12.22 -16.26
N SER A 279 17.97 -11.13 -16.84
CA SER A 279 19.04 -10.29 -16.27
C SER A 279 18.57 -9.23 -15.28
N CYS A 280 17.28 -8.91 -15.21
CA CYS A 280 16.78 -7.94 -14.23
C CYS A 280 16.23 -8.66 -13.02
N SER A 281 17.01 -8.70 -11.93
CA SER A 281 16.51 -9.26 -10.67
C SER A 281 15.53 -8.29 -10.00
N PRO A 282 14.29 -8.71 -9.75
CA PRO A 282 13.30 -7.88 -9.07
C PRO A 282 13.79 -7.53 -7.66
N ARG A 283 13.63 -6.26 -7.28
CA ARG A 283 14.10 -5.78 -5.96
C ARG A 283 13.02 -6.00 -4.91
N ALA A 284 13.35 -6.65 -3.79
CA ALA A 284 12.44 -6.87 -2.68
C ALA A 284 11.77 -5.57 -2.20
N ALA A 285 12.51 -4.47 -2.12
CA ALA A 285 11.98 -3.19 -1.68
C ALA A 285 10.82 -2.68 -2.56
N THR A 286 10.88 -2.89 -3.87
CA THR A 286 9.80 -2.47 -4.80
C THR A 286 8.62 -3.42 -4.77
N GLY A 287 8.87 -4.71 -4.56
CA GLY A 287 7.82 -5.72 -4.41
C GLY A 287 6.90 -5.46 -3.23
N THR A 288 7.40 -4.89 -2.13
CA THR A 288 6.55 -4.62 -0.96
C THR A 288 5.41 -3.64 -1.24
N TRP A 289 5.53 -2.77 -2.23
CA TRP A 289 4.51 -1.76 -2.53
C TRP A 289 3.27 -2.32 -3.24
N ILE A 290 3.40 -3.47 -3.90
CA ILE A 290 2.28 -4.10 -4.59
C ILE A 290 1.56 -5.16 -3.74
N LEU A 291 2.11 -5.54 -2.58
CA LEU A 291 1.52 -6.56 -1.71
C LEU A 291 0.07 -6.26 -1.35
N TRP A 292 -0.16 -5.06 -0.80
CA TRP A 292 -1.50 -4.65 -0.42
C TRP A 292 -2.44 -4.44 -1.63
N PRO A 293 -2.06 -3.75 -2.71
CA PRO A 293 -2.90 -3.65 -3.91
C PRO A 293 -3.33 -5.02 -4.46
N LEU A 294 -2.42 -6.00 -4.55
CA LEU A 294 -2.75 -7.34 -5.01
C LEU A 294 -3.69 -8.07 -4.04
N TYR A 295 -3.43 -7.97 -2.74
CA TYR A 295 -4.32 -8.54 -1.74
C TYR A 295 -5.72 -7.94 -1.85
N LEU A 296 -5.84 -6.62 -1.94
CA LEU A 296 -7.12 -5.94 -2.12
C LEU A 296 -7.84 -6.42 -3.39
N ALA A 297 -7.14 -6.46 -4.53
CA ALA A 297 -7.73 -6.94 -5.80
C ALA A 297 -8.28 -8.38 -5.71
N ALA A 298 -7.66 -9.26 -4.91
CA ALA A 298 -8.10 -10.64 -4.73
C ALA A 298 -9.25 -10.80 -3.72
N THR A 299 -9.44 -9.84 -2.81
CA THR A 299 -10.45 -9.92 -1.74
C THR A 299 -11.76 -9.23 -2.08
N MET A 300 -11.81 -8.43 -3.15
CA MET A 300 -13.05 -7.79 -3.61
C MET A 300 -14.08 -8.83 -4.06
N ASP A 301 -15.38 -8.53 -3.87
CA ASP A 301 -16.49 -9.42 -4.29
C ASP A 301 -16.52 -9.58 -5.81
N THR A 302 -16.07 -8.59 -6.55
CA THR A 302 -15.92 -8.61 -8.01
C THR A 302 -14.73 -9.46 -8.49
N ALA A 303 -13.87 -9.96 -7.59
CA ALA A 303 -12.74 -10.80 -7.96
C ALA A 303 -13.21 -12.20 -8.37
N THR A 304 -12.95 -12.57 -9.62
CA THR A 304 -13.25 -13.92 -10.11
C THR A 304 -12.35 -14.98 -9.48
N PRO A 305 -12.74 -16.26 -9.45
CA PRO A 305 -11.86 -17.35 -9.03
C PRO A 305 -10.52 -17.35 -9.80
N THR A 306 -10.54 -17.04 -11.10
CA THR A 306 -9.35 -16.92 -11.94
C THR A 306 -8.44 -15.79 -11.47
N THR A 307 -8.99 -14.61 -11.21
CA THR A 307 -8.23 -13.46 -10.67
C THR A 307 -7.58 -13.81 -9.34
N ARG A 308 -8.35 -14.41 -8.43
CA ARG A 308 -7.85 -14.81 -7.11
C ARG A 308 -6.73 -15.84 -7.22
N ALA A 309 -6.89 -16.88 -8.05
CA ALA A 309 -5.87 -17.89 -8.26
C ALA A 309 -4.59 -17.28 -8.86
N TRP A 310 -4.72 -16.38 -9.84
CA TRP A 310 -3.60 -15.70 -10.46
C TRP A 310 -2.84 -14.83 -9.44
N VAL A 311 -3.56 -14.03 -8.64
CA VAL A 311 -2.94 -13.19 -7.58
C VAL A 311 -2.18 -14.06 -6.57
N ILE A 312 -2.76 -15.17 -6.13
CA ILE A 312 -2.10 -16.12 -5.24
C ILE A 312 -0.77 -16.61 -5.86
N ASN A 313 -0.77 -16.96 -7.15
CA ASN A 313 0.44 -17.39 -7.84
C ASN A 313 1.48 -16.27 -7.93
N GLN A 314 1.08 -15.02 -8.18
CA GLN A 314 2.02 -13.89 -8.20
C GLN A 314 2.61 -13.63 -6.81
N LEU A 315 1.82 -13.70 -5.75
CA LEU A 315 2.32 -13.57 -4.36
C LEU A 315 3.32 -14.68 -4.01
N ASP A 316 3.05 -15.94 -4.38
CA ASP A 316 4.02 -17.02 -4.21
C ASP A 316 5.30 -16.79 -5.01
N LYS A 317 5.18 -16.31 -6.24
CA LYS A 317 6.31 -15.95 -7.11
C LYS A 317 7.15 -14.85 -6.45
N MET A 318 6.51 -13.81 -5.88
CA MET A 318 7.21 -12.76 -5.11
C MET A 318 7.99 -13.34 -3.93
N GLY A 319 7.37 -14.25 -3.18
CA GLY A 319 8.04 -14.91 -2.06
C GLY A 319 9.30 -15.65 -2.50
N ARG A 320 9.24 -16.38 -3.62
CA ARG A 320 10.36 -17.17 -4.15
C ARG A 320 11.42 -16.32 -4.85
N THR A 321 11.02 -15.34 -5.67
CA THR A 321 11.95 -14.60 -6.55
C THR A 321 12.49 -13.31 -5.94
N MET A 322 11.75 -12.71 -5.00
CA MET A 322 12.14 -11.50 -4.28
C MET A 322 12.50 -11.77 -2.81
N GLY A 323 12.22 -12.99 -2.31
CA GLY A 323 12.47 -13.36 -0.91
C GLY A 323 11.54 -12.69 0.09
N ILE A 324 10.34 -12.23 -0.33
CA ILE A 324 9.37 -11.53 0.54
C ILE A 324 8.46 -12.56 1.20
N GLN A 325 8.72 -12.93 2.44
CA GLN A 325 7.95 -13.96 3.16
C GLN A 325 6.50 -13.51 3.44
N GLN A 326 6.27 -12.22 3.61
CA GLN A 326 4.91 -11.69 3.79
C GLN A 326 4.02 -11.96 2.57
N ALA A 327 4.57 -12.00 1.35
CA ALA A 327 3.81 -12.38 0.15
C ALA A 327 3.28 -13.82 0.25
N ILE A 328 4.11 -14.76 0.74
CA ILE A 328 3.70 -16.16 0.97
C ILE A 328 2.60 -16.23 2.03
N SER A 329 2.72 -15.45 3.10
CA SER A 329 1.70 -15.38 4.15
C SER A 329 0.36 -14.87 3.62
N LEU A 330 0.37 -13.83 2.79
CA LEU A 330 -0.83 -13.31 2.14
C LEU A 330 -1.46 -14.34 1.18
N ALA A 331 -0.64 -15.04 0.39
CA ALA A 331 -1.12 -16.12 -0.48
C ALA A 331 -1.79 -17.25 0.33
N ALA A 332 -1.22 -17.62 1.48
CA ALA A 332 -1.80 -18.63 2.37
C ALA A 332 -3.16 -18.19 2.95
N VAL A 333 -3.28 -16.92 3.34
CA VAL A 333 -4.55 -16.34 3.82
C VAL A 333 -5.62 -16.35 2.73
N LEU A 334 -5.27 -15.93 1.51
CA LEU A 334 -6.20 -15.97 0.37
C LEU A 334 -6.65 -17.39 0.02
N ARG A 335 -5.77 -18.40 0.11
CA ARG A 335 -6.14 -19.81 -0.08
C ARG A 335 -7.08 -20.32 1.00
N ALA A 336 -6.86 -19.92 2.24
CA ALA A 336 -7.69 -20.33 3.38
C ALA A 336 -9.04 -19.59 3.41
N GLN A 337 -9.26 -18.63 2.52
CA GLN A 337 -10.43 -17.72 2.51
C GLN A 337 -10.67 -17.05 3.88
N LYS A 338 -9.61 -16.89 4.67
CA LYS A 338 -9.65 -16.20 5.95
C LYS A 338 -9.44 -14.71 5.74
N GLU A 339 -10.25 -13.91 6.40
CA GLU A 339 -9.96 -12.47 6.51
C GLU A 339 -8.78 -12.25 7.45
N ILE A 340 -7.89 -11.35 7.10
CA ILE A 340 -6.90 -10.85 8.04
C ILE A 340 -7.59 -9.73 8.82
N THR A 341 -7.85 -9.94 10.11
CA THR A 341 -8.49 -8.94 10.98
C THR A 341 -7.74 -7.61 11.02
N ALA A 342 -6.41 -7.61 10.81
CA ALA A 342 -5.63 -6.38 10.68
C ALA A 342 -5.90 -5.64 9.34
N TRP A 343 -6.43 -6.32 8.32
CA TRP A 343 -6.77 -5.78 6.99
C TRP A 343 -8.20 -6.12 6.60
N GLY A 344 -9.03 -6.46 7.58
CA GLY A 344 -10.40 -6.88 7.39
C GLY A 344 -11.26 -5.80 6.77
N ARG A 345 -12.26 -6.24 6.01
CA ARG A 345 -13.33 -5.39 5.50
C ARG A 345 -14.16 -4.85 6.65
N PHE A 346 -14.85 -3.75 6.42
CA PHE A 346 -15.85 -3.21 7.33
C PHE A 346 -16.80 -4.29 7.87
N GLY A 347 -16.84 -4.46 9.18
CA GLY A 347 -17.98 -5.06 9.87
C GLY A 347 -17.97 -6.54 10.20
N SER A 348 -16.84 -7.23 10.28
CA SER A 348 -16.73 -8.37 11.16
C SER A 348 -16.56 -7.85 12.60
N GLY A 349 -17.68 -7.68 13.31
CA GLY A 349 -17.70 -7.23 14.70
C GLY A 349 -17.11 -8.27 15.65
N VAL A 350 -15.80 -8.39 15.67
CA VAL A 350 -15.04 -9.12 16.69
C VAL A 350 -13.73 -8.39 16.91
N ASP A 351 -13.78 -7.19 17.48
CA ASP A 351 -12.61 -6.45 17.94
C ASP A 351 -12.83 -5.87 19.34
N GLU A 352 -13.26 -6.71 20.30
CA GLU A 352 -13.28 -6.32 21.72
C GLU A 352 -12.05 -6.75 22.50
N GLU A 353 -11.01 -7.35 21.89
CA GLU A 353 -9.83 -7.86 22.63
C GLU A 353 -8.51 -7.13 22.34
N VAL A 354 -8.47 -6.02 21.60
CA VAL A 354 -7.19 -5.38 21.25
C VAL A 354 -6.81 -4.20 22.13
N ASP A 355 -7.69 -3.72 23.02
CA ASP A 355 -7.44 -2.56 23.88
C ASP A 355 -6.92 -2.88 25.29
N LYS A 356 -6.33 -4.06 25.50
CA LYS A 356 -5.67 -4.42 26.79
C LYS A 356 -4.25 -4.90 26.60
N TRP A 357 -3.36 -4.01 26.08
CA TRP A 357 -1.91 -4.11 26.34
C TRP A 357 -1.26 -2.73 26.19
#